data_3ccd141b6e18d97ac36874fcfd84be1f
#
_entry.id   3ccd141b6e18d97ac36874fcfd84be1f
#
_cell.length_a   1.000
_cell.length_b   1.000
_cell.length_c   1.000
_cell.angle_alpha   90.00
_cell.angle_beta   90.00
_cell.angle_gamma   90.00
#
_symmetry.space_group_name_H-M   'P 1'
#
loop_
_entity.id
_entity.type
_entity.pdbx_description
1 polymer ?
#
loop_
_entity_poly.entity_id
_entity_poly.type
_entity_poly.pdbx_seq_one_letter_code
_entity_poly.pdbx_strand_id
1 'polypeptide(L)'
;MSRAMARAALATALLGTLALPADAAPRDWVATWQASPQPLWAADFPFPTQTPFHLWRQTVRQVARVSLGGSEVRVELSNAYGDTPLHIGAASLALAGDGAATLPGSQRPLRFGGKTEVTVPPGAPVLSDPVALSVPDLARLSISLYLPQPTAPSTFHWEGLQSAWLAEGERTADATLADATALPVRLFVSGIQVRRADAAGAVVALGDSITDGAASTPGQDRRWPDQLATRLAGQRVAVLNAGISGGRVLRDRMGRNALARLDRDVLAQPGVHSLILLMGINDISWYATPFAPDDAPVSAEELIAGYRQLLQRAQARGLRMIGATLTPFEGALPDSPIPGYYSAQKEAVRQQVNAWLRAGNGFDAILDFDALLRDPAHPTRMRADVDSGDHLHPGDAGYAAMAQAAAQLLGANAPARPPAPAAAGAVDTDTAAR
;
A
#
# COMPACT_ATOMS: atom_id res chain seq x y z
N MET A 1 -77.48 -38.06 18.60
CA MET A 1 -76.64 -39.20 19.03
C MET A 1 -75.66 -39.47 17.89
N SER A 2 -74.43 -39.21 18.02
CA SER A 2 -73.25 -39.98 17.58
C SER A 2 -72.01 -39.11 17.66
N ARG A 3 -71.05 -39.60 18.40
CA ARG A 3 -69.74 -38.98 18.66
C ARG A 3 -68.83 -39.27 17.48
N ALA A 4 -68.17 -38.28 16.93
CA ALA A 4 -66.99 -38.43 16.08
C ALA A 4 -65.78 -37.84 16.77
N MET A 5 -64.84 -38.69 17.18
CA MET A 5 -63.52 -38.29 17.75
C MET A 5 -62.58 -37.85 16.63
N ALA A 6 -62.08 -36.63 16.71
CA ALA A 6 -60.98 -36.16 15.86
C ALA A 6 -59.66 -36.56 16.50
N ARG A 7 -58.84 -37.33 15.82
CA ARG A 7 -57.44 -37.63 16.18
C ARG A 7 -56.55 -36.53 15.60
N ALA A 8 -55.92 -35.74 16.46
CA ALA A 8 -54.85 -34.83 16.08
C ALA A 8 -53.53 -35.62 15.97
N ALA A 9 -52.95 -35.67 14.78
CA ALA A 9 -51.61 -36.20 14.55
C ALA A 9 -50.61 -35.04 14.70
N LEU A 10 -49.75 -35.18 15.71
CA LEU A 10 -48.66 -34.27 15.97
C LEU A 10 -47.49 -34.65 15.03
N ALA A 11 -47.23 -33.86 13.98
CA ALA A 11 -46.06 -34.00 13.12
C ALA A 11 -44.88 -33.20 13.73
N THR A 12 -43.94 -33.90 14.35
CA THR A 12 -42.68 -33.34 14.84
C THR A 12 -41.73 -33.18 13.66
N ALA A 13 -41.57 -31.95 13.13
CA ALA A 13 -40.57 -31.68 12.11
C ALA A 13 -39.20 -31.55 12.80
N LEU A 14 -38.32 -32.52 12.58
CA LEU A 14 -36.88 -32.38 12.88
C LEU A 14 -36.26 -31.41 11.87
N LEU A 15 -36.04 -30.16 12.28
CA LEU A 15 -35.14 -29.25 11.59
C LEU A 15 -33.68 -29.69 11.89
N GLY A 16 -33.14 -30.50 11.00
CA GLY A 16 -31.70 -30.75 10.95
C GLY A 16 -31.01 -29.50 10.47
N THR A 17 -30.32 -28.78 11.37
CA THR A 17 -29.38 -27.73 11.01
C THR A 17 -28.19 -28.36 10.29
N LEU A 18 -28.20 -28.34 8.96
CA LEU A 18 -27.00 -28.54 8.16
C LEU A 18 -26.05 -27.39 8.46
N ALA A 19 -25.15 -27.54 9.43
CA ALA A 19 -23.97 -26.71 9.57
C ALA A 19 -23.10 -27.01 8.35
N LEU A 20 -23.21 -26.18 7.32
CA LEU A 20 -22.18 -26.09 6.28
C LEU A 20 -20.87 -25.75 7.00
N PRO A 21 -19.78 -26.50 6.78
CA PRO A 21 -18.48 -26.07 7.25
C PRO A 21 -18.25 -24.70 6.62
N ALA A 22 -18.11 -23.67 7.44
CA ALA A 22 -17.55 -22.42 6.98
C ALA A 22 -16.12 -22.74 6.54
N ASP A 23 -15.95 -22.96 5.25
CA ASP A 23 -14.65 -23.03 4.62
C ASP A 23 -14.04 -21.63 4.85
N ALA A 24 -13.33 -21.50 5.97
CA ALA A 24 -12.54 -20.31 6.26
C ALA A 24 -11.56 -20.22 5.09
N ALA A 25 -11.78 -19.23 4.21
CA ALA A 25 -10.88 -18.96 3.11
C ALA A 25 -9.44 -19.06 3.63
N PRO A 26 -8.55 -19.76 2.93
CA PRO A 26 -7.20 -20.01 3.42
C PRO A 26 -6.57 -18.68 3.85
N ARG A 27 -6.26 -18.56 5.14
CA ARG A 27 -5.63 -17.37 5.75
C ARG A 27 -4.17 -17.19 5.32
N ASP A 28 -3.75 -17.92 4.28
CA ASP A 28 -2.37 -18.03 3.84
C ASP A 28 -1.93 -16.92 2.89
N TRP A 29 -2.87 -16.11 2.38
CA TRP A 29 -2.55 -14.97 1.52
C TRP A 29 -2.30 -13.71 2.36
N VAL A 30 -1.16 -13.08 2.11
CA VAL A 30 -0.79 -11.80 2.71
C VAL A 30 -0.38 -10.82 1.61
N ALA A 31 -0.86 -9.58 1.72
CA ALA A 31 -0.36 -8.50 0.87
C ALA A 31 1.08 -8.18 1.26
N THR A 32 1.94 -8.02 0.25
CA THR A 32 3.39 -7.87 0.48
C THR A 32 4.01 -6.66 -0.22
N TRP A 33 3.28 -6.08 -1.16
CA TRP A 33 3.63 -4.85 -1.85
C TRP A 33 2.37 -4.17 -2.37
N GLN A 34 2.35 -2.84 -2.35
CA GLN A 34 1.33 -2.04 -3.04
C GLN A 34 1.89 -0.71 -3.54
N ALA A 35 1.23 -0.16 -4.54
CA ALA A 35 1.31 1.24 -4.95
C ALA A 35 -0.11 1.78 -5.03
N SER A 36 -0.44 2.75 -4.18
CA SER A 36 -1.79 3.32 -4.13
C SER A 36 -2.15 3.96 -5.46
N PRO A 37 -3.24 3.54 -6.13
CA PRO A 37 -3.63 4.13 -7.40
C PRO A 37 -3.98 5.61 -7.30
N GLN A 38 -3.53 6.39 -8.28
CA GLN A 38 -3.81 7.81 -8.47
C GLN A 38 -4.53 8.05 -9.79
N PRO A 39 -5.46 9.03 -9.86
CA PRO A 39 -5.98 9.54 -11.14
C PRO A 39 -4.93 10.38 -11.83
N LEU A 40 -4.99 10.51 -13.15
CA LEU A 40 -4.28 11.59 -13.85
C LEU A 40 -4.72 12.94 -13.29
N TRP A 41 -3.76 13.85 -13.18
CA TRP A 41 -4.06 15.17 -12.67
C TRP A 41 -4.72 16.04 -13.74
N ALA A 42 -5.49 17.01 -13.32
CA ALA A 42 -6.06 18.01 -14.22
C ALA A 42 -4.95 18.86 -14.85
N ALA A 43 -5.24 19.41 -16.03
CA ALA A 43 -4.23 20.15 -16.83
C ALA A 43 -3.72 21.45 -16.14
N ASP A 44 -4.44 21.93 -15.13
CA ASP A 44 -4.05 23.10 -14.32
C ASP A 44 -3.09 22.74 -13.16
N PHE A 45 -2.75 21.47 -12.98
CA PHE A 45 -1.79 21.08 -11.94
C PHE A 45 -0.35 21.41 -12.38
N PRO A 46 0.47 22.03 -11.50
CA PRO A 46 1.76 22.60 -11.90
C PRO A 46 2.83 21.56 -12.28
N PHE A 47 2.66 20.29 -11.94
CA PHE A 47 3.60 19.24 -12.29
C PHE A 47 3.07 18.33 -13.40
N PRO A 48 3.94 17.86 -14.32
CA PRO A 48 3.57 16.85 -15.31
C PRO A 48 3.41 15.49 -14.62
N THR A 49 2.48 14.68 -15.12
CA THR A 49 2.31 13.28 -14.65
C THR A 49 3.46 12.38 -15.04
N GLN A 50 4.28 12.78 -16.02
CA GLN A 50 5.37 11.99 -16.61
C GLN A 50 4.89 10.67 -17.22
N THR A 51 3.60 10.51 -17.46
CA THR A 51 3.01 9.38 -18.16
C THR A 51 3.09 9.59 -19.69
N PRO A 52 3.17 8.53 -20.50
CA PRO A 52 2.96 8.66 -21.93
C PRO A 52 1.53 9.16 -22.23
N PHE A 53 1.33 9.82 -23.37
CA PHE A 53 -0.01 10.30 -23.75
C PHE A 53 -1.00 9.13 -23.90
N HIS A 54 -0.56 8.04 -24.52
CA HIS A 54 -1.27 6.76 -24.58
C HIS A 54 -0.26 5.62 -24.79
N LEU A 55 -0.71 4.40 -24.55
CA LEU A 55 -0.01 3.15 -24.81
C LEU A 55 -0.75 2.42 -25.94
N TRP A 56 -0.03 1.89 -26.90
CA TRP A 56 -0.61 1.13 -28.01
C TRP A 56 0.38 0.14 -28.59
N ARG A 57 0.05 -1.15 -28.55
CA ARG A 57 0.93 -2.24 -29.00
C ARG A 57 2.28 -2.23 -28.29
N GLN A 58 2.26 -1.91 -27.00
CA GLN A 58 3.46 -1.75 -26.17
C GLN A 58 3.41 -2.64 -24.96
N THR A 59 4.58 -3.04 -24.48
CA THR A 59 4.78 -3.74 -23.22
C THR A 59 5.35 -2.78 -22.19
N VAL A 60 4.69 -2.67 -21.04
CA VAL A 60 5.20 -1.97 -19.84
C VAL A 60 5.73 -3.01 -18.88
N ARG A 61 7.02 -2.93 -18.53
CA ARG A 61 7.64 -3.77 -17.50
C ARG A 61 7.97 -2.93 -16.28
N GLN A 62 7.57 -3.39 -15.09
CA GLN A 62 7.69 -2.65 -13.84
C GLN A 62 8.31 -3.54 -12.77
N VAL A 63 9.15 -2.96 -11.90
CA VAL A 63 9.77 -3.68 -10.79
C VAL A 63 9.11 -3.29 -9.48
N ALA A 64 8.80 -4.29 -8.64
CA ALA A 64 8.27 -4.13 -7.32
C ALA A 64 9.09 -4.96 -6.32
N ARG A 65 9.52 -4.36 -5.19
CA ARG A 65 10.21 -5.11 -4.12
C ARG A 65 9.18 -5.56 -3.10
N VAL A 66 8.95 -6.88 -3.03
CA VAL A 66 8.07 -7.45 -2.00
C VAL A 66 8.73 -7.37 -0.62
N SER A 67 7.94 -7.12 0.40
CA SER A 67 8.43 -7.10 1.80
C SER A 67 8.55 -8.50 2.38
N LEU A 68 7.64 -9.40 2.02
CA LEU A 68 7.60 -10.79 2.45
C LEU A 68 7.45 -11.69 1.23
N GLY A 69 8.21 -12.78 1.17
CA GLY A 69 8.15 -13.78 0.12
C GLY A 69 7.12 -14.88 0.39
N GLY A 70 7.01 -15.83 -0.53
CA GLY A 70 6.08 -16.94 -0.42
C GLY A 70 6.25 -17.97 -1.52
N SER A 71 5.39 -18.98 -1.55
CA SER A 71 5.43 -20.10 -2.51
C SER A 71 4.60 -19.84 -3.77
N GLU A 72 3.61 -18.96 -3.69
CA GLU A 72 2.77 -18.52 -4.81
C GLU A 72 2.56 -17.02 -4.73
N VAL A 73 2.29 -16.42 -5.88
CA VAL A 73 2.10 -14.97 -6.03
C VAL A 73 0.80 -14.68 -6.76
N ARG A 74 0.14 -13.58 -6.38
CA ARG A 74 -0.95 -12.94 -7.15
C ARG A 74 -0.59 -11.48 -7.38
N VAL A 75 -0.95 -10.97 -8.55
CA VAL A 75 -0.77 -9.57 -8.93
C VAL A 75 -2.13 -8.93 -9.09
N GLU A 76 -2.31 -7.77 -8.47
CA GLU A 76 -3.49 -6.94 -8.64
C GLU A 76 -3.24 -5.86 -9.69
N LEU A 77 -4.12 -5.82 -10.70
CA LEU A 77 -4.19 -4.76 -11.69
C LEU A 77 -5.38 -3.86 -11.38
N SER A 78 -5.25 -2.57 -11.61
CA SER A 78 -6.27 -1.59 -11.28
C SER A 78 -6.62 -0.67 -12.45
N ASN A 79 -7.90 -0.51 -12.70
CA ASN A 79 -8.49 0.51 -13.58
C ASN A 79 -9.33 1.50 -12.74
N ALA A 80 -8.90 1.78 -11.50
CA ALA A 80 -9.66 2.52 -10.51
C ALA A 80 -10.10 3.92 -10.97
N TYR A 81 -9.37 4.51 -11.90
CA TYR A 81 -9.63 5.85 -12.44
C TYR A 81 -9.82 5.89 -13.95
N GLY A 82 -9.93 4.73 -14.59
CA GLY A 82 -10.33 4.65 -16.00
C GLY A 82 -11.84 4.86 -16.17
N ASP A 83 -12.20 5.53 -17.24
CA ASP A 83 -13.56 5.73 -17.73
C ASP A 83 -13.94 4.73 -18.84
N THR A 84 -12.96 4.03 -19.37
CA THR A 84 -13.08 2.98 -20.38
C THR A 84 -12.51 1.66 -19.89
N PRO A 85 -12.94 0.50 -20.43
CA PRO A 85 -12.35 -0.80 -20.10
C PRO A 85 -10.84 -0.84 -20.41
N LEU A 86 -10.03 -1.32 -19.48
CA LEU A 86 -8.61 -1.56 -19.65
C LEU A 86 -8.39 -2.99 -20.16
N HIS A 87 -7.93 -3.14 -21.40
CA HIS A 87 -7.62 -4.44 -21.99
C HIS A 87 -6.13 -4.74 -21.91
N ILE A 88 -5.77 -5.83 -21.21
CA ILE A 88 -4.43 -6.39 -21.11
C ILE A 88 -4.39 -7.67 -21.96
N GLY A 89 -3.66 -7.66 -23.06
CA GLY A 89 -3.58 -8.78 -24.01
C GLY A 89 -2.67 -9.91 -23.55
N ALA A 90 -1.66 -9.60 -22.76
CA ALA A 90 -0.77 -10.57 -22.10
C ALA A 90 -0.15 -9.97 -20.86
N ALA A 91 0.18 -10.79 -19.88
CA ALA A 91 0.91 -10.36 -18.69
C ALA A 91 1.83 -11.47 -18.17
N SER A 92 2.95 -11.08 -17.56
CA SER A 92 3.89 -12.03 -16.94
C SER A 92 4.47 -11.50 -15.63
N LEU A 93 4.95 -12.44 -14.82
CA LEU A 93 5.65 -12.22 -13.55
C LEU A 93 6.98 -12.97 -13.60
N ALA A 94 8.05 -12.37 -13.05
CA ALA A 94 9.36 -13.01 -12.89
C ALA A 94 10.08 -12.44 -11.66
N LEU A 95 11.14 -13.10 -11.22
CA LEU A 95 12.16 -12.47 -10.38
C LEU A 95 12.92 -11.45 -11.24
N ALA A 96 13.11 -10.23 -10.73
CA ALA A 96 13.80 -9.17 -11.46
C ALA A 96 15.31 -9.42 -11.48
N GLY A 97 15.93 -9.20 -12.63
CA GLY A 97 17.37 -9.04 -12.82
C GLY A 97 17.76 -7.57 -12.83
N ASP A 98 18.91 -7.27 -13.41
CA ASP A 98 19.39 -5.89 -13.54
C ASP A 98 18.60 -5.13 -14.63
N GLY A 99 18.25 -3.89 -14.35
CA GLY A 99 17.48 -3.04 -15.24
C GLY A 99 16.14 -3.68 -15.65
N ALA A 100 15.89 -3.80 -16.95
CA ALA A 100 14.69 -4.43 -17.50
C ALA A 100 14.79 -5.95 -17.66
N ALA A 101 15.85 -6.61 -17.16
CA ALA A 101 16.03 -8.05 -17.25
C ALA A 101 15.22 -8.81 -16.20
N THR A 102 14.97 -10.09 -16.49
CA THR A 102 14.41 -11.07 -15.56
C THR A 102 15.41 -12.17 -15.28
N LEU A 103 15.36 -12.80 -14.11
CA LEU A 103 16.21 -13.94 -13.80
C LEU A 103 15.79 -15.16 -14.63
N PRO A 104 16.75 -15.89 -15.23
CA PRO A 104 16.47 -17.07 -16.04
C PRO A 104 15.62 -18.10 -15.31
N GLY A 105 14.64 -18.66 -15.99
CA GLY A 105 13.77 -19.72 -15.49
C GLY A 105 12.69 -19.27 -14.48
N SER A 106 12.67 -17.98 -14.07
CA SER A 106 11.69 -17.46 -13.11
C SER A 106 10.40 -16.95 -13.75
N GLN A 107 10.39 -16.71 -15.05
CA GLN A 107 9.26 -16.08 -15.74
C GLN A 107 8.04 -17.01 -15.81
N ARG A 108 6.88 -16.45 -15.50
CA ARG A 108 5.59 -17.13 -15.50
C ARG A 108 4.53 -16.25 -16.16
N PRO A 109 3.67 -16.76 -17.02
CA PRO A 109 2.52 -16.02 -17.51
C PRO A 109 1.52 -15.80 -16.37
N LEU A 110 0.97 -14.59 -16.29
CA LEU A 110 -0.21 -14.32 -15.45
C LEU A 110 -1.47 -14.81 -16.18
N ARG A 111 -2.42 -15.30 -15.42
CA ARG A 111 -3.75 -15.71 -15.89
C ARG A 111 -4.82 -15.06 -15.03
N PHE A 112 -6.01 -14.92 -15.62
CA PHE A 112 -7.16 -14.28 -15.01
C PHE A 112 -8.39 -15.18 -15.29
N GLY A 113 -8.80 -15.99 -14.32
CA GLY A 113 -9.82 -17.02 -14.53
C GLY A 113 -9.40 -18.04 -15.60
N GLY A 114 -8.12 -18.43 -15.63
CA GLY A 114 -7.53 -19.36 -16.58
C GLY A 114 -7.13 -18.75 -17.94
N LYS A 115 -7.55 -17.52 -18.26
CA LYS A 115 -7.25 -16.82 -19.53
C LYS A 115 -5.93 -16.04 -19.41
N THR A 116 -5.24 -15.87 -20.53
CA THR A 116 -3.98 -15.09 -20.63
C THR A 116 -4.20 -13.61 -20.82
N GLU A 117 -5.41 -13.20 -21.16
CA GLU A 117 -5.84 -11.82 -21.34
C GLU A 117 -6.92 -11.46 -20.34
N VAL A 118 -7.11 -10.17 -20.07
CA VAL A 118 -8.17 -9.66 -19.21
C VAL A 118 -8.62 -8.29 -19.65
N THR A 119 -9.92 -8.03 -19.49
CA THR A 119 -10.50 -6.69 -19.61
C THR A 119 -10.99 -6.26 -18.23
N VAL A 120 -10.36 -5.21 -17.69
CA VAL A 120 -10.70 -4.66 -16.38
C VAL A 120 -11.72 -3.55 -16.54
N PRO A 121 -12.93 -3.68 -15.97
CA PRO A 121 -13.95 -2.64 -16.07
C PRO A 121 -13.49 -1.29 -15.49
N PRO A 122 -14.06 -0.16 -15.91
CA PRO A 122 -13.85 1.13 -15.28
C PRO A 122 -14.11 1.08 -13.77
N GLY A 123 -13.25 1.73 -12.99
CA GLY A 123 -13.35 1.80 -11.54
C GLY A 123 -12.96 0.53 -10.78
N ALA A 124 -12.65 -0.59 -11.45
CA ALA A 124 -12.43 -1.88 -10.82
C ALA A 124 -10.95 -2.27 -10.73
N PRO A 125 -10.56 -3.08 -9.73
CA PRO A 125 -9.37 -3.91 -9.76
C PRO A 125 -9.67 -5.29 -10.35
N VAL A 126 -8.61 -6.03 -10.69
CA VAL A 126 -8.64 -7.47 -10.97
C VAL A 126 -7.41 -8.14 -10.36
N LEU A 127 -7.62 -9.30 -9.76
CA LEU A 127 -6.56 -10.11 -9.18
C LEU A 127 -6.23 -11.27 -10.12
N SER A 128 -4.95 -11.53 -10.38
CA SER A 128 -4.53 -12.70 -11.17
C SER A 128 -4.81 -14.01 -10.45
N ASP A 129 -4.87 -15.10 -11.21
CA ASP A 129 -4.82 -16.44 -10.65
C ASP A 129 -3.50 -16.64 -9.87
N PRO A 130 -3.44 -17.57 -8.90
CA PRO A 130 -2.20 -17.93 -8.22
C PRO A 130 -1.13 -18.43 -9.19
N VAL A 131 0.09 -17.89 -9.05
CA VAL A 131 1.25 -18.29 -9.83
C VAL A 131 2.24 -19.01 -8.92
N ALA A 132 2.56 -20.27 -9.22
CA ALA A 132 3.59 -21.01 -8.51
C ALA A 132 4.97 -20.44 -8.84
N LEU A 133 5.50 -19.65 -7.92
CA LEU A 133 6.81 -19.04 -7.96
C LEU A 133 7.32 -18.87 -6.52
N SER A 134 8.42 -19.55 -6.19
CA SER A 134 9.09 -19.34 -4.91
C SER A 134 9.79 -17.99 -4.90
N VAL A 135 9.32 -17.10 -4.05
CA VAL A 135 9.81 -15.73 -3.92
C VAL A 135 10.47 -15.57 -2.56
N PRO A 136 11.76 -15.21 -2.49
CA PRO A 136 12.42 -14.86 -1.23
C PRO A 136 11.85 -13.59 -0.60
N ASP A 137 12.02 -13.43 0.71
CA ASP A 137 11.74 -12.15 1.37
C ASP A 137 12.60 -11.05 0.76
N LEU A 138 12.02 -9.86 0.60
CA LEU A 138 12.66 -8.68 0.04
C LEU A 138 13.09 -8.81 -1.44
N ALA A 139 12.65 -9.85 -2.14
CA ALA A 139 12.95 -10.03 -3.55
C ALA A 139 12.29 -8.94 -4.40
N ARG A 140 12.92 -8.61 -5.52
CA ARG A 140 12.34 -7.77 -6.56
C ARG A 140 11.64 -8.65 -7.59
N LEU A 141 10.40 -8.30 -7.90
CA LEU A 141 9.58 -8.93 -8.92
C LEU A 141 9.45 -8.00 -10.13
N SER A 142 9.51 -8.59 -11.32
CA SER A 142 9.30 -7.92 -12.60
C SER A 142 7.91 -8.30 -13.11
N ILE A 143 7.04 -7.30 -13.33
CA ILE A 143 5.70 -7.48 -13.87
C ILE A 143 5.65 -6.82 -15.25
N SER A 144 5.29 -7.58 -16.28
CA SER A 144 5.13 -7.08 -17.65
C SER A 144 3.68 -7.16 -18.08
N LEU A 145 3.17 -6.07 -18.68
CA LEU A 145 1.80 -5.94 -19.20
C LEU A 145 1.87 -5.53 -20.65
N TYR A 146 1.21 -6.26 -21.55
CA TYR A 146 1.06 -5.88 -22.95
C TYR A 146 -0.28 -5.22 -23.20
N LEU A 147 -0.27 -4.04 -23.80
CA LEU A 147 -1.44 -3.24 -24.14
C LEU A 147 -1.63 -3.22 -25.68
N PRO A 148 -2.49 -4.11 -26.22
CA PRO A 148 -2.65 -4.25 -27.67
C PRO A 148 -3.46 -3.13 -28.32
N GLN A 149 -4.29 -2.42 -27.55
CA GLN A 149 -5.20 -1.37 -27.99
C GLN A 149 -4.75 -0.01 -27.49
N PRO A 150 -5.16 1.10 -28.14
CA PRO A 150 -4.93 2.44 -27.61
C PRO A 150 -5.49 2.56 -26.19
N THR A 151 -4.62 2.84 -25.24
CA THR A 151 -4.95 2.83 -23.80
C THR A 151 -4.42 4.10 -23.15
N ALA A 152 -5.30 4.89 -22.53
CA ALA A 152 -4.90 6.02 -21.70
C ALA A 152 -4.29 5.51 -20.37
N PRO A 153 -3.21 6.12 -19.85
CA PRO A 153 -2.61 5.75 -18.56
C PRO A 153 -3.42 6.27 -17.38
N SER A 154 -4.73 6.01 -17.36
CA SER A 154 -5.75 6.59 -16.47
C SER A 154 -5.56 6.29 -14.99
N THR A 155 -4.90 5.18 -14.67
CA THR A 155 -4.61 4.73 -13.31
C THR A 155 -3.11 4.52 -13.19
N PHE A 156 -2.47 5.35 -12.38
CA PHE A 156 -1.03 5.34 -12.23
C PHE A 156 -0.61 5.56 -10.76
N HIS A 157 0.69 5.53 -10.50
CA HIS A 157 1.30 5.97 -9.26
C HIS A 157 2.56 6.77 -9.61
N TRP A 158 2.60 8.02 -9.17
CA TRP A 158 3.58 9.00 -9.67
C TRP A 158 5.00 8.77 -9.14
N GLU A 159 5.14 8.60 -7.83
CA GLU A 159 6.44 8.44 -7.17
C GLU A 159 6.93 6.99 -7.26
N GLY A 160 7.17 6.52 -8.50
CA GLY A 160 7.61 5.14 -8.73
C GLY A 160 8.85 4.75 -7.97
N LEU A 161 9.89 5.62 -7.95
CA LEU A 161 11.22 5.43 -7.37
C LEU A 161 11.93 4.13 -7.76
N GLN A 162 11.34 3.39 -8.65
CA GLN A 162 11.86 2.22 -9.34
C GLN A 162 11.58 2.41 -10.82
N SER A 163 12.53 2.11 -11.67
CA SER A 163 12.33 2.23 -13.10
C SER A 163 11.25 1.27 -13.58
N ALA A 164 10.37 1.77 -14.44
CA ALA A 164 9.59 0.98 -15.36
C ALA A 164 10.16 1.15 -16.77
N TRP A 165 9.83 0.27 -17.67
CA TRP A 165 10.31 0.29 -19.05
C TRP A 165 9.16 0.08 -20.01
N LEU A 166 9.17 0.87 -21.09
CA LEU A 166 8.22 0.79 -22.19
C LEU A 166 8.94 0.26 -23.44
N ALA A 167 8.46 -0.82 -24.02
CA ALA A 167 8.98 -1.43 -25.23
C ALA A 167 7.88 -1.66 -26.26
N GLU A 168 8.20 -1.55 -27.53
CA GLU A 168 7.29 -1.83 -28.63
C GLU A 168 6.98 -3.34 -28.75
N GLY A 169 5.74 -3.65 -29.07
CA GLY A 169 5.25 -5.02 -29.32
C GLY A 169 4.91 -5.80 -28.05
N GLU A 170 4.50 -7.04 -28.26
CA GLU A 170 4.27 -8.01 -27.20
C GLU A 170 5.61 -8.63 -26.79
N ARG A 171 6.13 -8.23 -25.63
CA ARG A 171 7.45 -8.57 -25.09
C ARG A 171 7.36 -9.11 -23.65
N THR A 172 6.18 -9.58 -23.24
CA THR A 172 5.98 -10.05 -21.86
C THR A 172 6.80 -11.31 -21.54
N ALA A 173 7.12 -12.11 -22.56
CA ALA A 173 7.92 -13.33 -22.43
C ALA A 173 9.44 -13.11 -22.58
N ASP A 174 9.89 -11.90 -22.94
CA ASP A 174 11.29 -11.63 -23.18
C ASP A 174 12.08 -11.54 -21.86
N ALA A 175 13.23 -12.19 -21.82
CA ALA A 175 14.12 -12.14 -20.66
C ALA A 175 14.71 -10.74 -20.44
N THR A 176 14.91 -9.97 -21.52
CA THR A 176 15.40 -8.59 -21.50
C THR A 176 14.57 -7.73 -22.43
N LEU A 177 14.44 -6.46 -22.15
CA LEU A 177 13.84 -5.48 -23.05
C LEU A 177 14.95 -4.59 -23.61
N ALA A 178 15.55 -5.00 -24.73
CA ALA A 178 16.42 -4.12 -25.48
C ALA A 178 15.60 -2.94 -26.03
N ASP A 179 16.20 -1.78 -26.15
CA ASP A 179 15.62 -0.55 -26.72
C ASP A 179 14.38 -0.02 -25.97
N ALA A 180 14.16 -0.45 -24.71
CA ALA A 180 13.07 0.06 -23.89
C ALA A 180 13.36 1.45 -23.34
N THR A 181 12.36 2.31 -23.36
CA THR A 181 12.40 3.64 -22.72
C THR A 181 12.05 3.54 -21.25
N ALA A 182 12.87 4.15 -20.39
CA ALA A 182 12.59 4.21 -18.97
C ALA A 182 11.40 5.14 -18.67
N LEU A 183 10.54 4.71 -17.74
CA LEU A 183 9.42 5.48 -17.18
C LEU A 183 9.62 5.61 -15.68
N PRO A 184 9.44 6.82 -15.09
CA PRO A 184 9.59 7.03 -13.65
C PRO A 184 8.33 6.68 -12.86
N VAL A 185 7.21 6.40 -13.51
CA VAL A 185 5.89 6.15 -12.93
C VAL A 185 5.49 4.68 -13.01
N ARG A 186 4.52 4.29 -12.19
CA ARG A 186 3.89 2.97 -12.28
C ARG A 186 2.54 3.07 -12.97
N LEU A 187 2.19 2.04 -13.76
CA LEU A 187 0.94 2.00 -14.51
C LEU A 187 0.18 0.70 -14.21
N PHE A 188 -1.07 0.82 -13.80
CA PHE A 188 -2.06 -0.25 -13.64
C PHE A 188 -1.74 -1.36 -12.62
N VAL A 189 -0.51 -1.51 -12.14
CA VAL A 189 -0.16 -2.49 -11.10
C VAL A 189 -0.34 -1.84 -9.72
N SER A 190 -1.27 -2.36 -8.90
CA SER A 190 -1.62 -1.78 -7.60
C SER A 190 -1.21 -2.61 -6.40
N GLY A 191 -1.07 -3.94 -6.54
CA GLY A 191 -0.76 -4.80 -5.41
C GLY A 191 -0.12 -6.13 -5.79
N ILE A 192 0.58 -6.72 -4.82
CA ILE A 192 1.13 -8.08 -4.90
C ILE A 192 0.80 -8.78 -3.59
N GLN A 193 0.28 -9.99 -3.69
CA GLN A 193 0.01 -10.89 -2.58
C GLN A 193 0.85 -12.16 -2.73
N VAL A 194 1.29 -12.72 -1.62
CA VAL A 194 1.98 -14.02 -1.59
C VAL A 194 1.25 -15.01 -0.70
N ARG A 195 1.36 -16.30 -1.03
CA ARG A 195 0.91 -17.35 -0.14
C ARG A 195 2.02 -17.72 0.82
N ARG A 196 1.77 -17.50 2.12
CA ARG A 196 2.72 -17.78 3.18
C ARG A 196 2.01 -18.15 4.48
N ALA A 197 1.98 -19.43 4.79
CA ALA A 197 1.23 -19.98 5.93
C ALA A 197 1.75 -19.52 7.30
N ASP A 198 3.05 -19.18 7.43
CA ASP A 198 3.67 -18.71 8.66
C ASP A 198 3.76 -17.18 8.77
N ALA A 199 3.13 -16.43 7.86
CA ALA A 199 3.08 -14.98 7.94
C ALA A 199 2.44 -14.51 9.25
N ALA A 200 3.06 -13.52 9.90
CA ALA A 200 2.51 -12.89 11.09
C ALA A 200 1.49 -11.79 10.75
N GLY A 201 1.31 -11.50 9.46
CA GLY A 201 0.40 -10.50 8.93
C GLY A 201 1.10 -9.34 8.25
N ALA A 202 0.40 -8.20 8.13
CA ALA A 202 0.91 -7.02 7.42
C ALA A 202 0.69 -5.73 8.22
N VAL A 203 1.63 -4.80 8.06
CA VAL A 203 1.56 -3.41 8.51
C VAL A 203 1.42 -2.51 7.28
N VAL A 204 0.44 -1.64 7.27
CA VAL A 204 0.29 -0.61 6.22
C VAL A 204 0.81 0.72 6.73
N ALA A 205 1.64 1.38 5.94
CA ALA A 205 2.04 2.76 6.14
C ALA A 205 1.19 3.66 5.23
N LEU A 206 0.21 4.36 5.79
CA LEU A 206 -0.65 5.31 5.07
C LEU A 206 -0.09 6.72 5.24
N GLY A 207 0.22 7.38 4.13
CA GLY A 207 0.83 8.70 4.19
C GLY A 207 0.85 9.47 2.87
N ASP A 208 1.65 10.51 2.89
CA ASP A 208 1.94 11.40 1.78
C ASP A 208 3.31 11.11 1.14
N SER A 209 3.97 12.13 0.56
CA SER A 209 5.29 12.00 -0.08
C SER A 209 6.38 11.46 0.85
N ILE A 210 6.32 11.77 2.16
CA ILE A 210 7.30 11.28 3.14
C ILE A 210 7.17 9.77 3.30
N THR A 211 5.96 9.22 3.22
CA THR A 211 5.72 7.77 3.24
C THR A 211 5.96 7.14 1.88
N ASP A 212 5.53 7.80 0.81
CA ASP A 212 5.80 7.39 -0.57
C ASP A 212 7.30 7.29 -0.84
N GLY A 213 8.10 8.16 -0.22
CA GLY A 213 9.56 8.10 -0.16
C GLY A 213 10.25 9.13 -1.03
N ALA A 214 9.60 10.26 -1.31
CA ALA A 214 10.20 11.36 -2.06
C ALA A 214 11.59 11.72 -1.52
N ALA A 215 12.51 12.06 -2.43
CA ALA A 215 13.91 12.34 -2.16
C ALA A 215 14.76 11.16 -1.64
N SER A 216 14.22 9.93 -1.53
CA SER A 216 15.07 8.75 -1.32
C SER A 216 15.78 8.35 -2.62
N THR A 217 16.95 7.71 -2.50
CA THR A 217 17.74 7.30 -3.68
C THR A 217 16.97 6.35 -4.58
N PRO A 218 16.67 6.73 -5.85
CA PRO A 218 15.90 5.90 -6.77
C PRO A 218 16.57 4.53 -7.01
N GLY A 219 15.77 3.48 -7.10
CA GLY A 219 16.22 2.12 -7.36
C GLY A 219 16.90 1.41 -6.19
N GLN A 220 17.08 2.09 -5.03
CA GLN A 220 17.80 1.55 -3.87
C GLN A 220 16.90 1.06 -2.73
N ASP A 221 15.57 1.15 -2.87
CA ASP A 221 14.60 0.75 -1.83
C ASP A 221 14.92 1.41 -0.46
N ARG A 222 15.12 2.75 -0.46
CA ARG A 222 15.50 3.56 0.70
C ARG A 222 14.36 4.28 1.38
N ARG A 223 13.14 4.14 0.91
CA ARG A 223 11.92 4.65 1.57
C ARG A 223 11.85 4.10 2.99
N TRP A 224 11.31 4.85 3.95
CA TRP A 224 11.21 4.31 5.32
C TRP A 224 10.37 3.03 5.41
N PRO A 225 9.27 2.81 4.63
CA PRO A 225 8.57 1.52 4.66
C PRO A 225 9.41 0.36 4.09
N ASP A 226 10.25 0.59 3.05
CA ASP A 226 11.15 -0.43 2.50
C ASP A 226 12.22 -0.83 3.51
N GLN A 227 12.78 0.16 4.23
CA GLN A 227 13.76 -0.10 5.27
C GLN A 227 13.14 -0.75 6.52
N LEU A 228 11.87 -0.41 6.84
CA LEU A 228 11.09 -1.09 7.86
C LEU A 228 10.88 -2.56 7.49
N ALA A 229 10.50 -2.85 6.24
CA ALA A 229 10.36 -4.21 5.74
C ALA A 229 11.64 -5.02 5.93
N THR A 230 12.80 -4.43 5.64
CA THR A 230 14.10 -5.08 5.85
C THR A 230 14.34 -5.43 7.33
N ARG A 231 13.94 -4.57 8.26
CA ARG A 231 14.09 -4.79 9.71
C ARG A 231 13.10 -5.81 10.26
N LEU A 232 11.94 -5.98 9.61
CA LEU A 232 10.87 -6.90 10.04
C LEU A 232 10.88 -8.25 9.30
N ALA A 233 11.74 -8.44 8.29
CA ALA A 233 11.76 -9.67 7.49
C ALA A 233 11.87 -10.94 8.33
N GLY A 234 12.75 -10.96 9.36
CA GLY A 234 12.89 -12.08 10.30
C GLY A 234 11.67 -12.30 11.21
N GLN A 235 10.75 -11.34 11.32
CA GLN A 235 9.52 -11.43 12.10
C GLN A 235 8.33 -11.93 11.28
N ARG A 236 8.51 -12.15 9.98
CA ARG A 236 7.48 -12.61 9.03
C ARG A 236 6.28 -11.65 8.94
N VAL A 237 6.54 -10.37 9.11
CA VAL A 237 5.57 -9.27 8.97
C VAL A 237 5.80 -8.58 7.63
N ALA A 238 4.76 -8.52 6.81
CA ALA A 238 4.78 -7.73 5.58
C ALA A 238 4.62 -6.23 5.89
N VAL A 239 5.21 -5.39 5.04
CA VAL A 239 5.06 -3.93 5.10
C VAL A 239 4.55 -3.44 3.75
N LEU A 240 3.46 -2.69 3.78
CA LEU A 240 2.84 -2.10 2.61
C LEU A 240 3.02 -0.58 2.65
N ASN A 241 3.46 0.00 1.53
CA ASN A 241 3.54 1.44 1.37
C ASN A 241 2.27 1.97 0.69
N ALA A 242 1.41 2.62 1.45
CA ALA A 242 0.22 3.32 0.97
C ALA A 242 0.42 4.85 0.94
N GLY A 243 1.65 5.31 0.72
CA GLY A 243 1.99 6.69 0.46
C GLY A 243 1.45 7.14 -0.90
N ILE A 244 1.11 8.40 -0.99
CA ILE A 244 0.85 9.15 -2.23
C ILE A 244 1.48 10.51 -2.08
N SER A 245 2.47 10.84 -2.91
CA SER A 245 3.06 12.18 -2.93
C SER A 245 1.99 13.26 -3.11
N GLY A 246 2.04 14.31 -2.29
CA GLY A 246 0.98 15.33 -2.24
C GLY A 246 -0.33 14.86 -1.58
N GLY A 247 -0.38 13.66 -1.02
CA GLY A 247 -1.58 13.13 -0.37
C GLY A 247 -2.06 13.97 0.80
N ARG A 248 -3.39 14.12 0.95
CA ARG A 248 -4.05 14.86 2.02
C ARG A 248 -5.06 13.98 2.75
N VAL A 249 -5.36 14.32 3.98
CA VAL A 249 -6.38 13.63 4.79
C VAL A 249 -7.77 13.98 4.29
N LEU A 250 -8.02 15.27 4.01
CA LEU A 250 -9.36 15.84 3.85
C LEU A 250 -9.75 16.14 2.41
N ARG A 251 -8.78 16.36 1.51
CA ARG A 251 -9.04 16.86 0.15
C ARG A 251 -8.30 16.06 -0.92
N ASP A 252 -8.89 15.94 -2.09
CA ASP A 252 -8.28 15.32 -3.27
C ASP A 252 -7.30 16.32 -3.95
N ARG A 253 -6.42 15.85 -4.81
CA ARG A 253 -5.66 16.57 -5.84
C ARG A 253 -4.69 15.64 -6.56
N MET A 254 -3.48 15.40 -6.02
CA MET A 254 -2.53 14.41 -6.60
C MET A 254 -3.02 12.98 -6.45
N GLY A 255 -3.92 12.74 -5.51
CA GLY A 255 -4.62 11.48 -5.30
C GLY A 255 -5.89 11.70 -4.50
N ARG A 256 -6.64 10.66 -4.26
CA ARG A 256 -7.79 10.69 -3.36
C ARG A 256 -7.34 10.92 -1.93
N ASN A 257 -8.13 11.67 -1.17
CA ASN A 257 -7.88 11.91 0.25
C ASN A 257 -7.90 10.59 1.05
N ALA A 258 -7.23 10.61 2.22
CA ALA A 258 -7.08 9.41 3.04
C ALA A 258 -8.42 8.82 3.48
N LEU A 259 -9.41 9.67 3.79
CA LEU A 259 -10.75 9.23 4.19
C LEU A 259 -11.44 8.42 3.08
N ALA A 260 -11.26 8.80 1.82
CA ALA A 260 -11.87 8.12 0.68
C ALA A 260 -11.15 6.83 0.29
N ARG A 261 -9.80 6.75 0.48
CA ARG A 261 -9.00 5.60 0.04
C ARG A 261 -8.69 4.57 1.14
N LEU A 262 -9.10 4.82 2.40
CA LEU A 262 -8.82 3.94 3.53
C LEU A 262 -9.26 2.49 3.29
N ASP A 263 -10.47 2.29 2.78
CA ASP A 263 -10.98 0.92 2.55
C ASP A 263 -10.12 0.17 1.55
N ARG A 264 -9.84 0.77 0.38
CA ARG A 264 -9.05 0.15 -0.67
C ARG A 264 -7.59 -0.07 -0.27
N ASP A 265 -6.95 0.98 0.26
CA ASP A 265 -5.51 0.99 0.44
C ASP A 265 -5.07 0.33 1.77
N VAL A 266 -6.01 0.13 2.71
CA VAL A 266 -5.71 -0.42 4.03
C VAL A 266 -6.63 -1.58 4.39
N LEU A 267 -7.94 -1.33 4.52
CA LEU A 267 -8.86 -2.29 5.15
C LEU A 267 -9.13 -3.54 4.30
N ALA A 268 -8.99 -3.45 2.98
CA ALA A 268 -9.15 -4.56 2.05
C ALA A 268 -7.85 -5.37 1.86
N GLN A 269 -6.72 -4.95 2.42
CA GLN A 269 -5.45 -5.63 2.22
C GLN A 269 -5.38 -6.94 3.02
N PRO A 270 -5.09 -8.09 2.39
CA PRO A 270 -5.02 -9.36 3.09
C PRO A 270 -3.94 -9.38 4.17
N GLY A 271 -4.31 -9.86 5.35
CA GLY A 271 -3.40 -10.04 6.48
C GLY A 271 -3.07 -8.76 7.25
N VAL A 272 -3.65 -7.60 6.92
CA VAL A 272 -3.38 -6.37 7.64
C VAL A 272 -3.86 -6.47 9.10
N HIS A 273 -2.99 -6.05 10.04
CA HIS A 273 -3.29 -5.99 11.47
C HIS A 273 -2.91 -4.65 12.11
N SER A 274 -2.11 -3.83 11.43
CA SER A 274 -1.67 -2.54 11.96
C SER A 274 -1.62 -1.48 10.85
N LEU A 275 -1.93 -0.25 11.22
CA LEU A 275 -1.82 0.93 10.37
C LEU A 275 -0.93 1.96 11.05
N ILE A 276 0.12 2.42 10.34
CA ILE A 276 0.91 3.59 10.71
C ILE A 276 0.39 4.75 9.85
N LEU A 277 -0.06 5.82 10.51
CA LEU A 277 -0.61 7.02 9.86
C LEU A 277 0.37 8.19 10.00
N LEU A 278 1.00 8.61 8.89
CA LEU A 278 1.84 9.80 8.76
C LEU A 278 1.32 10.64 7.59
N MET A 279 0.45 11.59 7.84
CA MET A 279 -0.19 12.38 6.80
C MET A 279 -0.82 13.63 7.39
N GLY A 280 -0.85 14.75 6.65
CA GLY A 280 -1.51 15.99 7.06
C GLY A 280 -0.71 17.25 6.75
N ILE A 281 0.59 17.13 6.44
CA ILE A 281 1.41 18.31 6.11
C ILE A 281 0.90 19.04 4.86
N ASN A 282 0.38 18.30 3.86
CA ASN A 282 -0.19 18.88 2.65
C ASN A 282 -1.57 19.53 2.88
N ASP A 283 -2.36 19.05 3.84
CA ASP A 283 -3.60 19.72 4.26
C ASP A 283 -3.28 21.10 4.83
N ILE A 284 -2.22 21.20 5.62
CA ILE A 284 -1.75 22.44 6.26
C ILE A 284 -1.10 23.38 5.26
N SER A 285 -0.32 22.87 4.30
CA SER A 285 0.64 23.65 3.53
C SER A 285 0.16 24.07 2.15
N TRP A 286 -0.83 23.42 1.55
CA TRP A 286 -1.17 23.63 0.14
C TRP A 286 -2.03 24.86 -0.13
N TYR A 287 -2.84 25.34 0.83
CA TYR A 287 -3.63 26.54 0.61
C TYR A 287 -2.76 27.75 0.26
N ALA A 288 -3.24 28.60 -0.61
CA ALA A 288 -2.54 29.78 -1.13
C ALA A 288 -1.19 29.43 -1.81
N THR A 289 -1.04 28.23 -2.35
CA THR A 289 0.09 27.84 -3.22
C THR A 289 -0.45 27.45 -4.61
N PRO A 290 0.42 27.32 -5.63
CA PRO A 290 0.01 26.81 -6.95
C PRO A 290 -0.62 25.42 -6.94
N PHE A 291 -0.41 24.61 -5.90
CA PHE A 291 -1.05 23.31 -5.76
C PHE A 291 -2.57 23.40 -5.49
N ALA A 292 -2.98 24.41 -4.72
CA ALA A 292 -4.36 24.60 -4.33
C ALA A 292 -4.62 26.10 -4.04
N PRO A 293 -4.61 26.96 -5.08
CA PRO A 293 -4.67 28.41 -4.93
C PRO A 293 -5.98 28.88 -4.30
N ASP A 294 -7.07 28.16 -4.55
CA ASP A 294 -8.43 28.52 -4.11
C ASP A 294 -8.85 27.79 -2.82
N ASP A 295 -7.98 26.93 -2.26
CA ASP A 295 -8.29 26.22 -1.02
C ASP A 295 -8.26 27.17 0.19
N ALA A 296 -9.24 27.03 1.07
CA ALA A 296 -9.21 27.68 2.39
C ALA A 296 -8.16 27.01 3.30
N PRO A 297 -7.59 27.76 4.26
CA PRO A 297 -6.75 27.17 5.32
C PRO A 297 -7.46 26.06 6.05
N VAL A 298 -6.72 25.03 6.45
CA VAL A 298 -7.23 23.93 7.30
C VAL A 298 -6.82 24.22 8.74
N SER A 299 -7.77 24.13 9.66
CA SER A 299 -7.51 24.24 11.09
C SER A 299 -7.03 22.91 11.68
N ALA A 300 -6.39 22.98 12.85
CA ALA A 300 -5.99 21.77 13.57
C ALA A 300 -7.21 20.91 13.95
N GLU A 301 -8.34 21.52 14.32
CA GLU A 301 -9.58 20.82 14.67
C GLU A 301 -10.15 20.04 13.50
N GLU A 302 -10.15 20.61 12.28
CA GLU A 302 -10.63 19.92 11.07
C GLU A 302 -9.76 18.72 10.75
N LEU A 303 -8.42 18.86 10.81
CA LEU A 303 -7.51 17.76 10.55
C LEU A 303 -7.62 16.66 11.60
N ILE A 304 -7.74 17.02 12.89
CA ILE A 304 -7.98 16.10 13.99
C ILE A 304 -9.31 15.35 13.82
N ALA A 305 -10.37 16.03 13.35
CA ALA A 305 -11.63 15.37 13.05
C ALA A 305 -11.47 14.31 11.95
N GLY A 306 -10.67 14.59 10.91
CA GLY A 306 -10.29 13.62 9.89
C GLY A 306 -9.55 12.40 10.48
N TYR A 307 -8.57 12.62 11.35
CA TYR A 307 -7.86 11.52 12.04
C TYR A 307 -8.80 10.65 12.88
N ARG A 308 -9.74 11.26 13.60
CA ARG A 308 -10.75 10.50 14.39
C ARG A 308 -11.60 9.59 13.50
N GLN A 309 -11.96 10.03 12.29
CA GLN A 309 -12.69 9.19 11.34
C GLN A 309 -11.84 8.00 10.86
N LEU A 310 -10.57 8.22 10.53
CA LEU A 310 -9.64 7.14 10.16
C LEU A 310 -9.47 6.14 11.30
N LEU A 311 -9.26 6.64 12.53
CA LEU A 311 -9.16 5.83 13.75
C LEU A 311 -10.40 4.94 13.94
N GLN A 312 -11.59 5.53 13.98
CA GLN A 312 -12.83 4.78 14.20
C GLN A 312 -13.04 3.67 13.16
N ARG A 313 -12.80 3.97 11.89
CA ARG A 313 -13.01 3.01 10.79
C ARG A 313 -11.99 1.87 10.84
N ALA A 314 -10.73 2.16 11.13
CA ALA A 314 -9.68 1.14 11.22
C ALA A 314 -9.84 0.28 12.50
N GLN A 315 -10.13 0.88 13.64
CA GLN A 315 -10.38 0.18 14.90
C GLN A 315 -11.64 -0.70 14.85
N ALA A 316 -12.69 -0.28 14.13
CA ALA A 316 -13.87 -1.10 13.87
C ALA A 316 -13.56 -2.40 13.09
N ARG A 317 -12.41 -2.46 12.42
CA ARG A 317 -11.88 -3.64 11.74
C ARG A 317 -10.80 -4.36 12.54
N GLY A 318 -10.59 -3.96 13.81
CA GLY A 318 -9.61 -4.57 14.70
C GLY A 318 -8.15 -4.23 14.41
N LEU A 319 -7.88 -3.18 13.62
CA LEU A 319 -6.52 -2.76 13.34
C LEU A 319 -5.91 -2.01 14.53
N ARG A 320 -4.66 -2.33 14.84
CA ARG A 320 -3.82 -1.52 15.72
C ARG A 320 -3.44 -0.22 15.01
N MET A 321 -3.72 0.91 15.64
CA MET A 321 -3.51 2.24 15.08
C MET A 321 -2.28 2.91 15.69
N ILE A 322 -1.30 3.24 14.85
CA ILE A 322 -0.06 3.92 15.24
C ILE A 322 -0.08 5.29 14.57
N GLY A 323 -0.15 6.35 15.38
CA GLY A 323 -0.03 7.72 14.88
C GLY A 323 1.43 8.12 14.75
N ALA A 324 1.75 8.95 13.75
CA ALA A 324 3.06 9.55 13.64
C ALA A 324 2.96 11.08 13.60
N THR A 325 3.82 11.78 14.33
CA THR A 325 3.86 13.24 14.32
C THR A 325 4.38 13.77 13.01
N LEU A 326 3.81 14.89 12.54
CA LEU A 326 4.23 15.58 11.32
C LEU A 326 5.64 16.15 11.50
N THR A 327 6.51 15.87 10.55
CA THR A 327 7.92 16.26 10.57
C THR A 327 8.12 17.79 10.48
N PRO A 328 9.26 18.36 10.92
CA PRO A 328 9.58 19.77 10.73
C PRO A 328 9.66 20.12 9.24
N PHE A 329 9.30 21.35 8.88
CA PHE A 329 9.28 21.78 7.48
C PHE A 329 9.60 23.28 7.25
N GLU A 330 10.24 23.96 8.22
CA GLU A 330 10.68 25.33 8.02
C GLU A 330 11.68 25.44 6.89
N GLY A 331 11.39 26.32 5.94
CA GLY A 331 12.20 26.50 4.74
C GLY A 331 11.84 25.52 3.61
N ALA A 332 10.77 24.75 3.75
CA ALA A 332 10.38 23.73 2.78
C ALA A 332 10.30 24.23 1.34
N LEU A 333 10.92 23.45 0.43
CA LEU A 333 10.89 23.62 -1.03
C LEU A 333 11.44 24.98 -1.52
N PRO A 334 12.65 25.40 -1.08
CA PRO A 334 13.17 26.76 -1.33
C PRO A 334 13.36 27.06 -2.82
N ASP A 335 13.77 26.07 -3.61
CA ASP A 335 14.08 26.20 -5.03
C ASP A 335 12.94 25.71 -5.95
N SER A 336 11.76 25.46 -5.37
CA SER A 336 10.61 24.98 -6.14
C SER A 336 9.76 26.14 -6.65
N PRO A 337 8.98 25.94 -7.74
CA PRO A 337 8.01 26.92 -8.21
C PRO A 337 6.77 27.04 -7.29
N ILE A 338 6.88 26.65 -6.02
CA ILE A 338 5.78 26.55 -5.05
C ILE A 338 6.09 27.49 -3.86
N PRO A 339 5.93 28.79 -4.03
CA PRO A 339 6.14 29.72 -2.93
C PRO A 339 5.08 29.53 -1.84
N GLY A 340 5.44 29.83 -0.60
CA GLY A 340 4.48 29.86 0.50
C GLY A 340 4.10 28.49 1.06
N TYR A 341 4.84 27.44 0.75
CA TYR A 341 4.58 26.10 1.33
C TYR A 341 4.72 26.14 2.86
N TYR A 342 5.71 26.84 3.41
CA TYR A 342 5.88 27.11 4.84
C TYR A 342 5.42 28.52 5.20
N SER A 343 4.86 28.67 6.40
CA SER A 343 4.72 29.94 7.12
C SER A 343 4.63 29.68 8.63
N ALA A 344 4.89 30.70 9.46
CA ALA A 344 4.74 30.58 10.90
C ALA A 344 3.29 30.20 11.33
N GLN A 345 2.28 30.62 10.57
CA GLN A 345 0.90 30.25 10.81
C GLN A 345 0.66 28.76 10.53
N LYS A 346 1.20 28.23 9.42
CA LYS A 346 1.13 26.80 9.07
C LYS A 346 1.87 25.95 10.12
N GLU A 347 3.02 26.42 10.58
CA GLU A 347 3.77 25.78 11.66
C GLU A 347 2.97 25.71 12.97
N ALA A 348 2.25 26.78 13.33
CA ALA A 348 1.40 26.77 14.52
C ALA A 348 0.31 25.67 14.45
N VAL A 349 -0.29 25.45 13.28
CA VAL A 349 -1.25 24.36 13.06
C VAL A 349 -0.58 23.00 13.20
N ARG A 350 0.61 22.82 12.59
CA ARG A 350 1.39 21.56 12.72
C ARG A 350 1.70 21.25 14.19
N GLN A 351 2.11 22.25 14.97
CA GLN A 351 2.41 22.06 16.40
C GLN A 351 1.15 21.68 17.22
N GLN A 352 -0.01 22.24 16.92
CA GLN A 352 -1.27 21.87 17.57
C GLN A 352 -1.65 20.41 17.24
N VAL A 353 -1.52 20.00 15.97
CA VAL A 353 -1.77 18.63 15.54
C VAL A 353 -0.79 17.68 16.21
N ASN A 354 0.50 18.01 16.27
CA ASN A 354 1.52 17.17 16.90
C ASN A 354 1.31 17.06 18.42
N ALA A 355 0.87 18.12 19.09
CA ALA A 355 0.51 18.06 20.51
C ALA A 355 -0.66 17.09 20.75
N TRP A 356 -1.67 17.13 19.89
CA TRP A 356 -2.80 16.20 19.96
C TRP A 356 -2.36 14.75 19.70
N LEU A 357 -1.50 14.50 18.71
CA LEU A 357 -0.95 13.16 18.43
C LEU A 357 -0.16 12.63 19.64
N ARG A 358 0.74 13.44 20.22
CA ARG A 358 1.55 13.05 21.38
C ARG A 358 0.72 12.69 22.62
N ALA A 359 -0.45 13.29 22.76
CA ALA A 359 -1.40 12.92 23.81
C ALA A 359 -2.07 11.54 23.61
N GLY A 360 -1.78 10.85 22.52
CA GLY A 360 -2.27 9.51 22.19
C GLY A 360 -3.68 9.48 21.61
N ASN A 361 -4.63 10.18 22.16
CA ASN A 361 -6.01 10.44 21.69
C ASN A 361 -6.67 9.31 20.86
N GLY A 362 -6.55 8.06 21.31
CA GLY A 362 -7.16 6.89 20.69
C GLY A 362 -6.22 6.07 19.79
N PHE A 363 -4.99 6.52 19.56
CA PHE A 363 -3.95 5.68 18.95
C PHE A 363 -3.39 4.68 19.97
N ASP A 364 -3.07 3.48 19.53
CA ASP A 364 -2.46 2.44 20.38
C ASP A 364 -0.98 2.74 20.67
N ALA A 365 -0.33 3.52 19.81
CA ALA A 365 1.04 3.99 20.00
C ALA A 365 1.32 5.23 19.13
N ILE A 366 2.39 5.97 19.48
CA ILE A 366 2.83 7.16 18.75
C ILE A 366 4.30 7.01 18.34
N LEU A 367 4.58 7.29 17.06
CA LEU A 367 5.92 7.50 16.52
C LEU A 367 6.18 9.00 16.48
N ASP A 368 7.03 9.52 17.35
CA ASP A 368 7.37 10.95 17.37
C ASP A 368 8.47 11.27 16.35
N PHE A 369 8.09 11.25 15.05
CA PHE A 369 9.02 11.57 13.97
C PHE A 369 9.44 13.04 13.96
N ASP A 370 8.62 13.95 14.49
CA ASP A 370 9.03 15.33 14.71
C ASP A 370 10.22 15.42 15.68
N ALA A 371 10.12 14.79 16.85
CA ALA A 371 11.22 14.76 17.81
C ALA A 371 12.47 14.03 17.28
N LEU A 372 12.26 12.99 16.46
CA LEU A 372 13.33 12.21 15.87
C LEU A 372 14.16 13.00 14.86
N LEU A 373 13.51 13.83 14.03
CA LEU A 373 14.14 14.47 12.87
C LEU A 373 14.45 15.94 13.06
N ARG A 374 13.85 16.62 14.04
CA ARG A 374 14.03 18.05 14.26
C ARG A 374 15.44 18.41 14.74
N ASP A 375 15.91 19.58 14.33
CA ASP A 375 17.09 20.22 14.89
C ASP A 375 16.82 20.66 16.34
N PRO A 376 17.60 20.21 17.34
CA PRO A 376 17.39 20.62 18.74
C PRO A 376 17.56 22.15 18.98
N ALA A 377 18.40 22.81 18.17
CA ALA A 377 18.63 24.26 18.26
C ALA A 377 17.54 25.07 17.54
N HIS A 378 16.92 24.48 16.51
CA HIS A 378 15.87 25.11 15.69
C HIS A 378 14.73 24.10 15.47
N PRO A 379 13.83 23.89 16.45
CA PRO A 379 12.87 22.78 16.44
C PRO A 379 11.83 22.79 15.30
N THR A 380 11.73 23.86 14.54
CA THR A 380 10.89 23.99 13.35
C THR A 380 11.57 23.47 12.07
N ARG A 381 12.89 23.19 12.15
CA ARG A 381 13.74 22.69 11.05
C ARG A 381 14.08 21.22 11.23
N MET A 382 14.26 20.55 10.11
CA MET A 382 14.87 19.24 10.08
C MET A 382 16.39 19.36 10.29
N ARG A 383 17.00 18.38 10.99
CA ARG A 383 18.47 18.34 11.13
C ARG A 383 19.11 18.13 9.77
N ALA A 384 20.24 18.78 9.53
CA ALA A 384 20.93 18.75 8.25
C ALA A 384 21.42 17.33 7.85
N ASP A 385 21.72 16.46 8.80
CA ASP A 385 22.19 15.08 8.55
C ASP A 385 21.07 14.12 8.09
N VAL A 386 19.81 14.52 8.24
CA VAL A 386 18.64 13.71 7.86
C VAL A 386 17.77 14.37 6.79
N ASP A 387 18.00 15.65 6.50
CA ASP A 387 17.32 16.44 5.48
C ASP A 387 17.83 16.06 4.08
N SER A 388 16.97 15.98 3.11
CA SER A 388 17.36 15.79 1.69
C SER A 388 17.97 17.05 1.06
N GLY A 389 17.81 18.21 1.72
CA GLY A 389 18.17 19.53 1.23
C GLY A 389 16.98 20.35 0.72
N ASP A 390 15.79 19.77 0.64
CA ASP A 390 14.56 20.47 0.29
C ASP A 390 13.75 20.95 1.51
N HIS A 391 14.21 20.63 2.72
CA HIS A 391 13.66 21.02 4.02
C HIS A 391 12.22 20.54 4.29
N LEU A 392 11.74 19.56 3.51
CA LEU A 392 10.44 18.90 3.66
C LEU A 392 10.59 17.39 3.78
N HIS A 393 11.37 16.81 2.87
CA HIS A 393 11.53 15.35 2.79
C HIS A 393 12.82 14.91 3.46
N PRO A 394 12.78 13.87 4.29
CA PRO A 394 14.00 13.23 4.77
C PRO A 394 14.83 12.66 3.61
N GLY A 395 16.16 12.68 3.74
CA GLY A 395 17.03 11.88 2.90
C GLY A 395 17.09 10.41 3.37
N ASP A 396 17.92 9.59 2.71
CA ASP A 396 18.07 8.16 3.03
C ASP A 396 18.39 7.91 4.52
N ALA A 397 19.19 8.77 5.15
CA ALA A 397 19.53 8.67 6.57
C ALA A 397 18.32 8.94 7.47
N GLY A 398 17.51 9.94 7.13
CA GLY A 398 16.28 10.27 7.85
C GLY A 398 15.25 9.14 7.74
N TYR A 399 15.07 8.60 6.55
CA TYR A 399 14.21 7.43 6.32
C TYR A 399 14.71 6.19 7.07
N ALA A 400 16.02 5.99 7.19
CA ALA A 400 16.58 4.91 7.99
C ALA A 400 16.27 5.06 9.48
N ALA A 401 16.35 6.28 10.00
CA ALA A 401 16.01 6.59 11.39
C ALA A 401 14.51 6.36 11.68
N MET A 402 13.62 6.81 10.79
CA MET A 402 12.18 6.57 10.89
C MET A 402 11.84 5.07 10.90
N ALA A 403 12.45 4.31 9.98
CA ALA A 403 12.27 2.86 9.92
C ALA A 403 12.78 2.15 11.17
N GLN A 404 13.90 2.60 11.75
CA GLN A 404 14.44 2.06 12.99
C GLN A 404 13.47 2.28 14.16
N ALA A 405 12.94 3.49 14.31
CA ALA A 405 11.97 3.81 15.36
C ALA A 405 10.68 2.99 15.22
N ALA A 406 10.16 2.86 13.99
CA ALA A 406 8.99 2.04 13.71
C ALA A 406 9.23 0.55 14.00
N ALA A 407 10.40 0.01 13.63
CA ALA A 407 10.75 -1.38 13.91
C ALA A 407 10.87 -1.66 15.42
N GLN A 408 11.46 -0.74 16.18
CA GLN A 408 11.53 -0.86 17.65
C GLN A 408 10.14 -0.88 18.28
N LEU A 409 9.24 0.00 17.84
CA LEU A 409 7.87 0.06 18.36
C LEU A 409 7.09 -1.22 18.04
N LEU A 410 7.22 -1.74 16.82
CA LEU A 410 6.52 -2.96 16.38
C LEU A 410 7.12 -4.21 17.02
N GLY A 411 8.44 -4.29 17.15
CA GLY A 411 9.14 -5.42 17.77
C GLY A 411 8.91 -5.53 19.27
N ALA A 412 8.82 -4.40 19.99
CA ALA A 412 8.54 -4.37 21.42
C ALA A 412 7.11 -4.84 21.78
N ASN A 413 6.20 -4.80 20.81
CA ASN A 413 4.76 -5.10 20.99
C ASN A 413 4.28 -6.21 20.01
N ALA A 414 5.17 -7.09 19.57
CA ALA A 414 4.75 -8.24 18.79
C ALA A 414 3.71 -9.05 19.58
N PRO A 415 2.52 -9.36 19.05
CA PRO A 415 1.56 -10.18 19.75
C PRO A 415 2.22 -11.51 20.10
N ALA A 416 2.05 -11.98 21.35
CA ALA A 416 2.51 -13.28 21.76
C ALA A 416 1.97 -14.32 20.77
N ARG A 417 2.85 -15.15 20.21
CA ARG A 417 2.50 -16.20 19.24
C ARG A 417 1.33 -17.01 19.80
N PRO A 418 0.18 -17.15 19.10
CA PRO A 418 -0.83 -18.10 19.52
C PRO A 418 -0.16 -19.49 19.62
N PRO A 419 -0.45 -20.29 20.68
CA PRO A 419 0.14 -21.61 20.82
C PRO A 419 -0.18 -22.41 19.55
N ALA A 420 0.82 -23.13 19.04
CA ALA A 420 0.62 -24.04 17.92
C ALA A 420 -0.55 -24.96 18.27
N PRO A 421 -1.47 -25.26 17.33
CA PRO A 421 -2.52 -26.23 17.59
C PRO A 421 -1.85 -27.52 18.07
N ALA A 422 -2.31 -28.03 19.21
CA ALA A 422 -1.82 -29.29 19.74
C ALA A 422 -1.96 -30.35 18.64
N ALA A 423 -0.89 -31.05 18.32
CA ALA A 423 -0.92 -32.15 17.37
C ALA A 423 -2.06 -33.09 17.82
N ALA A 424 -3.05 -33.29 16.96
CA ALA A 424 -4.12 -34.25 17.20
C ALA A 424 -3.45 -35.59 17.48
N GLY A 425 -3.62 -36.11 18.71
CA GLY A 425 -3.05 -37.37 19.13
C GLY A 425 -3.44 -38.45 18.15
N ALA A 426 -2.47 -39.21 17.69
CA ALA A 426 -2.70 -40.43 16.93
C ALA A 426 -3.65 -41.31 17.74
N VAL A 427 -4.84 -41.56 17.21
CA VAL A 427 -5.73 -42.59 17.75
C VAL A 427 -5.08 -43.93 17.45
N ASP A 428 -4.57 -44.53 18.49
CA ASP A 428 -4.01 -45.89 18.48
C ASP A 428 -5.17 -46.87 18.20
N THR A 429 -5.29 -47.35 16.96
CA THR A 429 -6.21 -48.41 16.57
C THR A 429 -5.51 -49.77 16.65
N ASP A 430 -5.19 -50.21 17.86
CA ASP A 430 -4.78 -51.58 18.09
C ASP A 430 -5.51 -52.14 19.33
N THR A 431 -6.71 -52.66 19.13
CA THR A 431 -7.32 -53.71 20.01
C THR A 431 -8.61 -54.22 19.36
N ALA A 432 -8.49 -55.22 18.48
CA ALA A 432 -9.54 -56.21 18.29
C ALA A 432 -8.99 -57.48 17.58
N ALA A 433 -8.31 -58.30 18.33
CA ALA A 433 -8.16 -59.73 17.97
C ALA A 433 -8.00 -60.54 19.27
N ARG A 434 -9.16 -60.92 19.85
CA ARG A 434 -9.35 -62.27 20.52
C ARG A 434 -10.83 -62.48 20.75
#